data_cb81c86cfccd76b5fb453f150b2a2872
#
_entry.id   cb81c86cfccd76b5fb453f150b2a2872
#
_cell.length_a   1.000
_cell.length_b   1.000
_cell.length_c   1.000
_cell.angle_alpha   90.00
_cell.angle_beta   90.00
_cell.angle_gamma   90.00
#
_symmetry.space_group_name_H-M   'P 1'
#
loop_
_entity.id
_entity.type
_entity.pdbx_description
1 polymer ?
#
loop_
_entity_poly.entity_id
_entity_poly.type
_entity_poly.pdbx_seq_one_letter_code
_entity_poly.pdbx_strand_id
1 'polypeptide(L)'
;LYKEFRISLVIPAHNEERLIRPTLESVPDVIDRVYVVDDASQDGTKEVVLEYARDDERVRLIRHETNQGVGAAIITGYKQSSSEDFDVAVVVGGDNQMPLEMVDELIEPVVNGQADYTKGNRFLMPQRGLDGMPWTRFIGNSLISITTKMASGYYKIYDVVDGYTAISKRAIDMIDWGKAWKGYGYPMDFLVRLNAYGLKVKDIPRRAIYLEGERQSQIKGFDYALKVTPMLVRGFFWRLFSKYLVRDFHPLFFFFVFGLSLMPAGVISGGWLIYKQIVGMGVSGPESVLCALTIIMGIQFLLFAMLYDMQESE
;
A
#
# COMPACT_ATOMS: atom_id res chain seq x y z
N LEU A 1 16.80 -15.86 -15.76
CA LEU A 1 17.39 -15.65 -14.42
C LEU A 1 18.07 -14.27 -14.34
N TYR A 2 17.71 -13.49 -13.36
CA TYR A 2 18.35 -12.21 -13.06
C TYR A 2 19.38 -12.40 -11.92
N LYS A 3 20.70 -12.30 -12.23
CA LYS A 3 21.77 -12.49 -11.23
C LYS A 3 21.59 -13.77 -10.38
N GLU A 4 21.24 -14.90 -11.02
CA GLU A 4 20.95 -16.20 -10.40
C GLU A 4 19.60 -16.31 -9.67
N PHE A 5 18.82 -15.23 -9.56
CA PHE A 5 17.48 -15.23 -8.99
C PHE A 5 16.41 -15.56 -10.02
N ARG A 6 15.39 -16.30 -9.61
CA ARG A 6 14.22 -16.62 -10.43
C ARG A 6 13.14 -15.57 -10.19
N ILE A 7 12.71 -14.92 -11.27
CA ILE A 7 11.77 -13.80 -11.21
C ILE A 7 10.44 -14.23 -11.84
N SER A 8 9.36 -14.08 -11.10
CA SER A 8 8.01 -14.22 -11.62
C SER A 8 7.33 -12.86 -11.81
N LEU A 9 6.41 -12.79 -12.77
CA LEU A 9 5.53 -11.66 -13.00
C LEU A 9 4.09 -12.06 -12.73
N VAL A 10 3.38 -11.30 -11.91
CA VAL A 10 1.96 -11.47 -11.60
C VAL A 10 1.17 -10.36 -12.27
N ILE A 11 0.25 -10.72 -13.14
CA ILE A 11 -0.63 -9.82 -13.88
C ILE A 11 -2.07 -10.07 -13.44
N PRO A 12 -2.63 -9.32 -12.48
CA PRO A 12 -4.06 -9.35 -12.22
C PRO A 12 -4.83 -8.77 -13.40
N ALA A 13 -5.83 -9.48 -13.91
CA ALA A 13 -6.63 -9.08 -15.04
C ALA A 13 -8.13 -9.26 -14.75
N HIS A 14 -8.94 -8.27 -15.15
CA HIS A 14 -10.41 -8.36 -15.13
C HIS A 14 -11.01 -7.49 -16.22
N ASN A 15 -11.52 -8.14 -17.29
CA ASN A 15 -12.02 -7.50 -18.49
C ASN A 15 -10.96 -6.62 -19.19
N GLU A 16 -9.81 -7.21 -19.51
CA GLU A 16 -8.64 -6.59 -20.15
C GLU A 16 -8.36 -7.17 -21.55
N GLU A 17 -9.36 -7.68 -22.25
CA GLU A 17 -9.24 -8.30 -23.58
C GLU A 17 -8.40 -7.48 -24.56
N ARG A 18 -8.52 -6.14 -24.51
CA ARG A 18 -7.85 -5.23 -25.45
C ARG A 18 -6.37 -4.96 -25.08
N LEU A 19 -6.05 -4.97 -23.77
CA LEU A 19 -4.77 -4.48 -23.27
C LEU A 19 -3.86 -5.61 -22.76
N ILE A 20 -4.41 -6.80 -22.48
CA ILE A 20 -3.63 -7.90 -21.94
C ILE A 20 -2.57 -8.42 -22.94
N ARG A 21 -2.86 -8.46 -24.26
CA ARG A 21 -1.89 -8.87 -25.27
C ARG A 21 -0.70 -7.91 -25.35
N PRO A 22 -0.88 -6.57 -25.53
CA PRO A 22 0.24 -5.61 -25.46
C PRO A 22 1.04 -5.69 -24.15
N THR A 23 0.37 -5.96 -23.01
CA THR A 23 1.07 -6.16 -21.74
C THR A 23 1.98 -7.39 -21.79
N LEU A 24 1.49 -8.52 -22.33
CA LEU A 24 2.29 -9.75 -22.46
C LEU A 24 3.44 -9.59 -23.44
N GLU A 25 3.23 -8.88 -24.57
CA GLU A 25 4.27 -8.60 -25.58
C GLU A 25 5.40 -7.70 -25.03
N SER A 26 5.13 -6.90 -23.99
CA SER A 26 6.12 -6.04 -23.34
C SER A 26 6.94 -6.74 -22.25
N VAL A 27 6.68 -8.03 -21.96
CA VAL A 27 7.38 -8.77 -20.89
C VAL A 27 8.83 -9.06 -21.28
N PRO A 28 9.82 -8.55 -20.56
CA PRO A 28 11.23 -8.74 -20.90
C PRO A 28 11.73 -10.15 -20.54
N ASP A 29 12.86 -10.53 -21.13
CA ASP A 29 13.47 -11.86 -20.95
C ASP A 29 13.98 -12.14 -19.54
N VAL A 30 14.12 -11.12 -18.71
CA VAL A 30 14.52 -11.26 -17.30
C VAL A 30 13.46 -11.98 -16.47
N ILE A 31 12.21 -12.01 -16.95
CA ILE A 31 11.09 -12.71 -16.30
C ILE A 31 11.10 -14.18 -16.73
N ASP A 32 11.20 -15.07 -15.74
CA ASP A 32 11.23 -16.52 -15.95
C ASP A 32 9.84 -17.15 -16.01
N ARG A 33 8.82 -16.52 -15.39
CA ARG A 33 7.44 -17.01 -15.36
C ARG A 33 6.46 -15.84 -15.29
N VAL A 34 5.34 -15.97 -16.00
CA VAL A 34 4.23 -14.98 -15.99
C VAL A 34 2.96 -15.67 -15.52
N TYR A 35 2.39 -15.20 -14.42
CA TYR A 35 1.10 -15.62 -13.91
C TYR A 35 0.05 -14.55 -14.24
N VAL A 36 -0.77 -14.79 -15.24
CA VAL A 36 -1.97 -13.97 -15.47
C VAL A 36 -3.07 -14.52 -14.58
N VAL A 37 -3.51 -13.72 -13.62
CA VAL A 37 -4.61 -14.09 -12.71
C VAL A 37 -5.88 -13.40 -13.17
N ASP A 38 -6.72 -14.14 -13.92
CA ASP A 38 -8.02 -13.71 -14.41
C ASP A 38 -9.06 -13.73 -13.29
N ASP A 39 -9.47 -12.58 -12.82
CA ASP A 39 -10.44 -12.41 -11.73
C ASP A 39 -11.88 -12.47 -12.25
N ALA A 40 -12.24 -13.60 -12.87
CA ALA A 40 -13.56 -13.89 -13.46
C ALA A 40 -13.98 -12.90 -14.55
N SER A 41 -13.11 -12.64 -15.53
CA SER A 41 -13.45 -11.83 -16.71
C SER A 41 -14.64 -12.41 -17.48
N GLN A 42 -15.46 -11.52 -18.05
CA GLN A 42 -16.65 -11.85 -18.85
C GLN A 42 -16.45 -11.55 -20.34
N ASP A 43 -15.31 -10.97 -20.71
CA ASP A 43 -14.89 -10.69 -22.07
C ASP A 43 -13.90 -11.75 -22.58
N GLY A 44 -13.25 -11.50 -23.71
CA GLY A 44 -12.25 -12.38 -24.32
C GLY A 44 -10.88 -12.44 -23.64
N THR A 45 -10.70 -11.85 -22.45
CA THR A 45 -9.39 -11.83 -21.74
C THR A 45 -8.77 -13.21 -21.62
N LYS A 46 -9.55 -14.20 -21.19
CA LYS A 46 -9.09 -15.60 -21.02
C LYS A 46 -8.58 -16.18 -22.33
N GLU A 47 -9.35 -16.02 -23.40
CA GLU A 47 -9.04 -16.57 -24.71
C GLU A 47 -7.75 -15.99 -25.26
N VAL A 48 -7.53 -14.67 -25.14
CA VAL A 48 -6.33 -13.97 -25.54
C VAL A 48 -5.10 -14.48 -24.77
N VAL A 49 -5.21 -14.68 -23.46
CA VAL A 49 -4.10 -15.20 -22.65
C VAL A 49 -3.77 -16.65 -23.02
N LEU A 50 -4.78 -17.50 -23.24
CA LEU A 50 -4.57 -18.90 -23.62
C LEU A 50 -3.96 -19.05 -25.02
N GLU A 51 -4.33 -18.14 -25.94
CA GLU A 51 -3.71 -18.08 -27.26
C GLU A 51 -2.24 -17.70 -27.15
N TYR A 52 -1.91 -16.63 -26.42
CA TYR A 52 -0.53 -16.18 -26.22
C TYR A 52 0.35 -17.22 -25.51
N ALA A 53 -0.21 -17.94 -24.54
CA ALA A 53 0.50 -19.00 -23.80
C ALA A 53 0.90 -20.22 -24.66
N ARG A 54 0.41 -20.34 -25.90
CA ARG A 54 0.87 -21.37 -26.85
C ARG A 54 2.23 -21.03 -27.44
N ASP A 55 2.52 -19.73 -27.59
CA ASP A 55 3.73 -19.22 -28.20
C ASP A 55 4.80 -18.84 -27.15
N ASP A 56 4.40 -18.57 -25.90
CA ASP A 56 5.31 -18.27 -24.79
C ASP A 56 5.04 -19.20 -23.59
N GLU A 57 5.88 -20.22 -23.43
CA GLU A 57 5.79 -21.22 -22.35
C GLU A 57 5.94 -20.62 -20.93
N ARG A 58 6.40 -19.38 -20.80
CA ARG A 58 6.50 -18.70 -19.52
C ARG A 58 5.11 -18.34 -18.98
N VAL A 59 4.11 -18.15 -19.84
CA VAL A 59 2.78 -17.66 -19.47
C VAL A 59 1.90 -18.77 -18.92
N ARG A 60 1.31 -18.52 -17.75
CA ARG A 60 0.33 -19.41 -17.09
C ARG A 60 -0.91 -18.60 -16.73
N LEU A 61 -2.07 -19.11 -17.12
CA LEU A 61 -3.36 -18.56 -16.73
C LEU A 61 -3.84 -19.22 -15.44
N ILE A 62 -4.17 -18.40 -14.42
CA ILE A 62 -4.89 -18.81 -13.21
C ILE A 62 -6.24 -18.11 -13.26
N ARG A 63 -7.34 -18.80 -13.04
CA ARG A 63 -8.68 -18.20 -13.11
C ARG A 63 -9.43 -18.34 -11.80
N HIS A 64 -10.02 -17.25 -11.31
CA HIS A 64 -11.00 -17.28 -10.24
C HIS A 64 -12.39 -17.62 -10.78
N GLU A 65 -13.19 -18.35 -10.03
CA GLU A 65 -14.57 -18.66 -10.40
C GLU A 65 -15.49 -17.44 -10.27
N THR A 66 -15.19 -16.56 -9.33
CA THR A 66 -15.90 -15.30 -9.08
C THR A 66 -14.92 -14.16 -8.89
N ASN A 67 -15.35 -12.93 -9.19
CA ASN A 67 -14.53 -11.74 -8.95
C ASN A 67 -14.28 -11.55 -7.45
N GLN A 68 -13.02 -11.67 -7.04
CA GLN A 68 -12.56 -11.52 -5.66
C GLN A 68 -11.83 -10.20 -5.40
N GLY A 69 -11.57 -9.44 -6.46
CA GLY A 69 -10.87 -8.15 -6.45
C GLY A 69 -9.37 -8.26 -6.73
N VAL A 70 -8.80 -7.16 -7.21
CA VAL A 70 -7.40 -7.08 -7.67
C VAL A 70 -6.38 -7.52 -6.62
N GLY A 71 -6.58 -7.19 -5.35
CA GLY A 71 -5.71 -7.64 -4.27
C GLY A 71 -5.75 -9.16 -4.08
N ALA A 72 -6.92 -9.80 -4.27
CA ALA A 72 -7.02 -11.25 -4.22
C ALA A 72 -6.27 -11.92 -5.38
N ALA A 73 -6.38 -11.36 -6.58
CA ALA A 73 -5.66 -11.85 -7.76
C ALA A 73 -4.14 -11.79 -7.55
N ILE A 74 -3.64 -10.66 -7.01
CA ILE A 74 -2.22 -10.52 -6.68
C ILE A 74 -1.78 -11.54 -5.62
N ILE A 75 -2.57 -11.74 -4.55
CA ILE A 75 -2.26 -12.73 -3.51
C ILE A 75 -2.24 -14.15 -4.08
N THR A 76 -3.13 -14.47 -5.01
CA THR A 76 -3.11 -15.76 -5.72
C THR A 76 -1.82 -15.93 -6.50
N GLY A 77 -1.39 -14.90 -7.23
CA GLY A 77 -0.11 -14.90 -7.95
C GLY A 77 1.10 -15.02 -7.02
N TYR A 78 1.12 -14.32 -5.88
CA TYR A 78 2.18 -14.43 -4.88
C TYR A 78 2.30 -15.85 -4.33
N LYS A 79 1.18 -16.48 -3.97
CA LYS A 79 1.17 -17.87 -3.47
C LYS A 79 1.67 -18.85 -4.52
N GLN A 80 1.28 -18.66 -5.78
CA GLN A 80 1.75 -19.50 -6.88
C GLN A 80 3.25 -19.32 -7.11
N SER A 81 3.72 -18.07 -7.12
CA SER A 81 5.14 -17.73 -7.23
C SER A 81 5.97 -18.38 -6.13
N SER A 82 5.54 -18.24 -4.85
CA SER A 82 6.23 -18.85 -3.72
C SER A 82 6.21 -20.38 -3.78
N SER A 83 5.09 -21.00 -4.19
CA SER A 83 4.96 -22.47 -4.27
C SER A 83 5.84 -23.09 -5.35
N GLU A 84 6.20 -22.35 -6.38
CA GLU A 84 7.13 -22.77 -7.45
C GLU A 84 8.58 -22.28 -7.20
N ASP A 85 8.89 -21.80 -5.99
CA ASP A 85 10.22 -21.35 -5.55
C ASP A 85 10.82 -20.23 -6.40
N PHE A 86 10.00 -19.24 -6.79
CA PHE A 86 10.50 -17.98 -7.34
C PHE A 86 10.98 -17.06 -6.21
N ASP A 87 12.15 -16.44 -6.42
CA ASP A 87 12.80 -15.60 -5.40
C ASP A 87 12.13 -14.23 -5.27
N VAL A 88 11.65 -13.70 -6.39
CA VAL A 88 10.98 -12.39 -6.46
C VAL A 88 9.73 -12.50 -7.32
N ALA A 89 8.64 -11.91 -6.84
CA ALA A 89 7.43 -11.72 -7.62
C ALA A 89 7.22 -10.23 -7.94
N VAL A 90 7.13 -9.91 -9.21
CA VAL A 90 6.80 -8.57 -9.72
C VAL A 90 5.30 -8.48 -9.98
N VAL A 91 4.68 -7.34 -9.75
CA VAL A 91 3.26 -7.09 -10.08
C VAL A 91 3.15 -5.95 -11.08
N VAL A 92 2.38 -6.19 -12.15
CA VAL A 92 1.95 -5.15 -13.10
C VAL A 92 0.47 -5.32 -13.40
N GLY A 93 -0.22 -4.22 -13.71
CA GLY A 93 -1.61 -4.29 -14.20
C GLY A 93 -1.68 -4.88 -15.61
N GLY A 94 -2.80 -5.53 -15.94
CA GLY A 94 -3.09 -6.02 -17.29
C GLY A 94 -3.46 -4.92 -18.30
N ASP A 95 -3.39 -3.65 -17.88
CA ASP A 95 -3.82 -2.46 -18.61
C ASP A 95 -2.70 -1.75 -19.41
N ASN A 96 -1.52 -2.36 -19.50
CA ASN A 96 -0.33 -1.85 -20.21
C ASN A 96 0.08 -0.41 -19.80
N GLN A 97 -0.15 0.00 -18.54
CA GLN A 97 0.18 1.32 -18.02
C GLN A 97 1.44 1.34 -17.14
N MET A 98 2.15 0.23 -17.05
CA MET A 98 3.36 0.10 -16.23
C MET A 98 4.58 -0.20 -17.11
N PRO A 99 5.71 0.54 -16.90
CA PRO A 99 6.89 0.43 -17.75
C PRO A 99 7.68 -0.84 -17.43
N LEU A 100 7.40 -1.95 -18.12
CA LEU A 100 8.10 -3.22 -17.92
C LEU A 100 9.58 -3.15 -18.34
N GLU A 101 9.95 -2.19 -19.19
CA GLU A 101 11.35 -1.88 -19.50
C GLU A 101 12.17 -1.37 -18.30
N MET A 102 11.49 -0.94 -17.21
CA MET A 102 12.12 -0.48 -15.97
C MET A 102 12.08 -1.56 -14.86
N VAL A 103 11.78 -2.81 -15.20
CA VAL A 103 11.64 -3.88 -14.20
C VAL A 103 12.95 -4.15 -13.46
N ASP A 104 14.08 -3.97 -14.10
CA ASP A 104 15.41 -4.18 -13.50
C ASP A 104 15.64 -3.26 -12.31
N GLU A 105 15.29 -1.97 -12.44
CA GLU A 105 15.41 -1.03 -11.33
C GLU A 105 14.48 -1.39 -10.17
N LEU A 106 13.32 -1.99 -10.48
CA LEU A 106 12.35 -2.40 -9.46
C LEU A 106 12.82 -3.63 -8.67
N ILE A 107 13.39 -4.63 -9.35
CA ILE A 107 13.82 -5.89 -8.71
C ILE A 107 15.20 -5.79 -8.04
N GLU A 108 16.08 -4.92 -8.53
CA GLU A 108 17.47 -4.85 -8.07
C GLU A 108 17.62 -4.66 -6.54
N PRO A 109 16.90 -3.77 -5.85
CA PRO A 109 17.01 -3.64 -4.40
C PRO A 109 16.54 -4.87 -3.65
N VAL A 110 15.58 -5.64 -4.19
CA VAL A 110 15.10 -6.89 -3.60
C VAL A 110 16.17 -7.98 -3.72
N VAL A 111 16.71 -8.14 -4.91
CA VAL A 111 17.78 -9.12 -5.21
C VAL A 111 19.04 -8.83 -4.39
N ASN A 112 19.41 -7.56 -4.22
CA ASN A 112 20.57 -7.16 -3.42
C ASN A 112 20.31 -7.17 -1.90
N GLY A 113 19.12 -7.59 -1.43
CA GLY A 113 18.77 -7.64 0.00
C GLY A 113 18.61 -6.27 0.67
N GLN A 114 18.50 -5.20 -0.11
CA GLN A 114 18.32 -3.83 0.39
C GLN A 114 16.86 -3.55 0.79
N ALA A 115 15.91 -4.27 0.18
CA ALA A 115 14.48 -4.18 0.45
C ALA A 115 13.83 -5.57 0.34
N ASP A 116 12.74 -5.79 1.07
CA ASP A 116 11.87 -6.95 0.92
C ASP A 116 10.73 -6.67 -0.08
N TYR A 117 10.44 -5.37 -0.28
CA TYR A 117 9.39 -4.90 -1.17
C TYR A 117 9.81 -3.58 -1.82
N THR A 118 9.70 -3.50 -3.12
CA THR A 118 9.90 -2.26 -3.87
C THR A 118 8.62 -1.82 -4.53
N LYS A 119 8.48 -0.53 -4.74
CA LYS A 119 7.27 0.09 -5.22
C LYS A 119 7.58 1.22 -6.18
N GLY A 120 6.91 1.24 -7.32
CA GLY A 120 7.00 2.33 -8.29
C GLY A 120 6.50 3.65 -7.68
N ASN A 121 7.19 4.74 -8.02
CA ASN A 121 6.83 6.08 -7.59
C ASN A 121 6.90 7.05 -8.77
N ARG A 122 5.73 7.52 -9.21
CA ARG A 122 5.57 8.44 -10.34
C ARG A 122 6.02 9.87 -10.03
N PHE A 123 6.08 10.22 -8.74
CA PHE A 123 6.42 11.58 -8.30
C PHE A 123 7.92 11.83 -8.15
N LEU A 124 8.75 10.78 -8.21
CA LEU A 124 10.21 10.90 -8.14
C LEU A 124 10.85 11.25 -9.49
N MET A 125 10.12 11.11 -10.60
CA MET A 125 10.60 11.54 -11.91
C MET A 125 10.35 13.04 -12.14
N PRO A 126 11.34 13.82 -12.65
CA PRO A 126 11.25 15.28 -12.77
C PRO A 126 10.21 15.78 -13.78
N GLN A 127 9.61 14.93 -14.58
CA GLN A 127 8.73 15.31 -15.69
C GLN A 127 7.32 14.74 -15.56
N ARG A 128 6.32 15.62 -15.45
CA ARG A 128 4.89 15.43 -15.77
C ARG A 128 4.00 14.64 -14.80
N GLY A 129 4.39 14.32 -13.60
CA GLY A 129 3.49 13.64 -12.64
C GLY A 129 2.27 14.49 -12.21
N LEU A 130 2.31 15.79 -12.39
CA LEU A 130 1.25 16.73 -11.98
C LEU A 130 0.55 17.41 -13.18
N ASP A 131 1.09 17.33 -14.40
CA ASP A 131 0.50 17.97 -15.56
C ASP A 131 -0.86 17.35 -15.91
N GLY A 132 -1.93 18.15 -15.77
CA GLY A 132 -3.29 17.75 -16.06
C GLY A 132 -4.08 17.10 -14.90
N MET A 133 -3.51 16.97 -13.70
CA MET A 133 -4.26 16.44 -12.56
C MET A 133 -5.18 17.51 -11.94
N PRO A 134 -6.51 17.30 -11.84
CA PRO A 134 -7.42 18.20 -11.15
C PRO A 134 -7.00 18.42 -9.68
N TRP A 135 -7.06 19.66 -9.20
CA TRP A 135 -6.67 20.06 -7.84
C TRP A 135 -7.38 19.24 -6.74
N THR A 136 -8.67 18.93 -6.94
CA THR A 136 -9.45 18.09 -6.02
C THR A 136 -8.88 16.68 -5.91
N ARG A 137 -8.40 16.11 -7.02
CA ARG A 137 -7.75 14.80 -7.05
C ARG A 137 -6.37 14.83 -6.37
N PHE A 138 -5.63 15.93 -6.54
CA PHE A 138 -4.35 16.14 -5.85
C PHE A 138 -4.52 16.18 -4.33
N ILE A 139 -5.49 16.98 -3.83
CA ILE A 139 -5.79 17.06 -2.39
C ILE A 139 -6.24 15.68 -1.85
N GLY A 140 -7.17 15.01 -2.55
CA GLY A 140 -7.66 13.69 -2.14
C GLY A 140 -6.53 12.65 -2.05
N ASN A 141 -5.67 12.58 -3.05
CA ASN A 141 -4.51 11.69 -3.05
C ASN A 141 -3.52 12.04 -1.93
N SER A 142 -3.29 13.33 -1.66
CA SER A 142 -2.40 13.79 -0.59
C SER A 142 -2.92 13.38 0.80
N LEU A 143 -4.22 13.51 1.06
CA LEU A 143 -4.84 13.08 2.32
C LEU A 143 -4.74 11.55 2.50
N ILE A 144 -5.02 10.78 1.45
CA ILE A 144 -4.87 9.33 1.47
C ILE A 144 -3.41 8.95 1.70
N SER A 145 -2.46 9.63 1.06
CA SER A 145 -1.03 9.40 1.27
C SER A 145 -0.62 9.64 2.73
N ILE A 146 -1.01 10.78 3.31
CA ILE A 146 -0.70 11.11 4.71
C ILE A 146 -1.30 10.05 5.64
N THR A 147 -2.58 9.72 5.47
CA THR A 147 -3.26 8.71 6.29
C THR A 147 -2.59 7.34 6.16
N THR A 148 -2.17 6.96 4.94
CA THR A 148 -1.46 5.69 4.71
C THR A 148 -0.07 5.69 5.35
N LYS A 149 0.67 6.80 5.27
CA LYS A 149 1.97 6.93 5.94
C LYS A 149 1.84 6.72 7.44
N MET A 150 0.86 7.35 8.07
CA MET A 150 0.57 7.16 9.50
C MET A 150 0.15 5.71 9.79
N ALA A 151 -0.75 5.14 8.99
CA ALA A 151 -1.25 3.79 9.21
C ALA A 151 -0.17 2.73 9.00
N SER A 152 0.66 2.87 7.97
CA SER A 152 1.71 1.92 7.62
C SER A 152 3.02 2.12 8.38
N GLY A 153 3.31 3.34 8.86
CA GLY A 153 4.60 3.68 9.45
C GLY A 153 5.72 3.93 8.44
N TYR A 154 5.47 3.82 7.14
CA TYR A 154 6.46 4.13 6.11
C TYR A 154 6.34 5.60 5.68
N TYR A 155 6.94 6.49 6.42
CA TYR A 155 6.81 7.94 6.22
C TYR A 155 7.53 8.45 4.97
N LYS A 156 8.52 7.72 4.45
CA LYS A 156 9.31 8.08 3.25
C LYS A 156 8.68 7.60 1.93
N ILE A 157 7.62 6.77 1.97
CA ILE A 157 6.92 6.30 0.77
C ILE A 157 5.96 7.39 0.26
N TYR A 158 6.02 7.72 -1.04
CA TYR A 158 5.21 8.81 -1.61
C TYR A 158 3.99 8.32 -2.38
N ASP A 159 4.14 7.45 -3.36
CA ASP A 159 3.04 7.00 -4.22
C ASP A 159 2.36 5.76 -3.65
N VAL A 160 1.59 5.94 -2.58
CA VAL A 160 0.98 4.83 -1.81
C VAL A 160 -0.04 3.99 -2.60
N VAL A 161 -0.50 4.49 -3.76
CA VAL A 161 -1.54 3.81 -4.57
C VAL A 161 -0.97 3.11 -5.81
N ASP A 162 0.33 3.23 -6.06
CA ASP A 162 0.96 2.60 -7.22
C ASP A 162 0.98 1.07 -7.06
N GLY A 163 0.58 0.35 -8.12
CA GLY A 163 0.52 -1.11 -8.15
C GLY A 163 1.74 -1.78 -8.79
N TYR A 164 2.70 -1.01 -9.34
CA TYR A 164 3.94 -1.54 -9.89
C TYR A 164 4.91 -1.85 -8.76
N THR A 165 5.09 -3.12 -8.45
CA THR A 165 5.79 -3.54 -7.22
C THR A 165 6.59 -4.82 -7.45
N ALA A 166 7.65 -5.02 -6.64
CA ALA A 166 8.30 -6.31 -6.52
C ALA A 166 8.41 -6.71 -5.04
N ILE A 167 8.30 -7.99 -4.76
CA ILE A 167 8.29 -8.57 -3.42
C ILE A 167 9.19 -9.80 -3.37
N SER A 168 9.96 -9.94 -2.30
CA SER A 168 10.78 -11.13 -2.06
C SER A 168 9.91 -12.33 -1.64
N LYS A 169 10.34 -13.55 -1.98
CA LYS A 169 9.73 -14.80 -1.50
C LYS A 169 9.64 -14.81 0.02
N ARG A 170 10.69 -14.36 0.72
CA ARG A 170 10.70 -14.22 2.18
C ARG A 170 9.51 -13.41 2.68
N ALA A 171 9.22 -12.26 2.06
CA ALA A 171 8.10 -11.40 2.46
C ALA A 171 6.76 -12.07 2.16
N ILE A 172 6.64 -12.76 1.01
CA ILE A 172 5.43 -13.52 0.67
C ILE A 172 5.14 -14.57 1.73
N ASP A 173 6.14 -15.34 2.14
CA ASP A 173 5.98 -16.45 3.07
C ASP A 173 5.73 -16.00 4.52
N MET A 174 6.25 -14.83 4.91
CA MET A 174 6.09 -14.29 6.26
C MET A 174 4.71 -13.71 6.55
N ILE A 175 4.03 -13.17 5.54
CA ILE A 175 2.78 -12.41 5.72
C ILE A 175 1.55 -13.33 5.69
N ASP A 176 0.66 -13.16 6.68
CA ASP A 176 -0.69 -13.75 6.62
C ASP A 176 -1.58 -12.96 5.63
N TRP A 177 -1.59 -13.42 4.39
CA TRP A 177 -2.39 -12.84 3.30
C TRP A 177 -3.88 -13.15 3.41
N GLY A 178 -4.29 -14.10 4.25
CA GLY A 178 -5.70 -14.48 4.41
C GLY A 178 -6.59 -13.34 4.90
N LYS A 179 -6.00 -12.41 5.66
CA LYS A 179 -6.67 -11.22 6.22
C LYS A 179 -6.39 -9.94 5.44
N ALA A 180 -5.68 -10.01 4.31
CA ALA A 180 -5.33 -8.85 3.51
C ALA A 180 -6.54 -8.30 2.75
N TRP A 181 -6.49 -7.00 2.45
CA TRP A 181 -7.53 -6.33 1.67
C TRP A 181 -7.50 -6.82 0.22
N LYS A 182 -8.67 -7.20 -0.31
CA LYS A 182 -8.79 -7.81 -1.64
C LYS A 182 -9.11 -6.84 -2.76
N GLY A 183 -9.67 -5.67 -2.45
CA GLY A 183 -10.06 -4.65 -3.43
C GLY A 183 -8.95 -3.64 -3.74
N TYR A 184 -9.31 -2.55 -4.42
CA TYR A 184 -8.38 -1.49 -4.88
C TYR A 184 -7.55 -0.80 -3.78
N GLY A 185 -7.93 -0.90 -2.51
CA GLY A 185 -7.12 -0.42 -1.37
C GLY A 185 -5.92 -1.31 -0.99
N TYR A 186 -5.68 -2.41 -1.72
CA TYR A 186 -4.63 -3.39 -1.40
C TYR A 186 -3.22 -2.79 -1.24
N PRO A 187 -2.77 -1.79 -2.04
CA PRO A 187 -1.39 -1.32 -1.89
C PRO A 187 -1.15 -0.71 -0.51
N MET A 188 -2.16 -0.03 0.04
CA MET A 188 -2.07 0.59 1.36
C MET A 188 -2.13 -0.45 2.50
N ASP A 189 -3.03 -1.44 2.40
CA ASP A 189 -3.09 -2.54 3.37
C ASP A 189 -1.81 -3.38 3.34
N PHE A 190 -1.24 -3.61 2.16
CA PHE A 190 0.02 -4.35 2.03
C PHE A 190 1.17 -3.60 2.71
N LEU A 191 1.27 -2.27 2.57
CA LEU A 191 2.25 -1.48 3.31
C LEU A 191 2.08 -1.60 4.83
N VAL A 192 0.85 -1.55 5.34
CA VAL A 192 0.57 -1.77 6.76
C VAL A 192 1.07 -3.14 7.23
N ARG A 193 0.82 -4.18 6.42
CA ARG A 193 1.26 -5.55 6.74
C ARG A 193 2.76 -5.69 6.68
N LEU A 194 3.39 -5.19 5.63
CA LEU A 194 4.84 -5.22 5.48
C LEU A 194 5.54 -4.63 6.71
N ASN A 195 5.09 -3.46 7.20
CA ASN A 195 5.65 -2.85 8.41
C ASN A 195 5.35 -3.66 9.67
N ALA A 196 4.13 -4.19 9.83
CA ALA A 196 3.78 -5.03 10.97
C ALA A 196 4.66 -6.29 11.06
N TYR A 197 5.20 -6.75 9.93
CA TYR A 197 6.16 -7.85 9.86
C TYR A 197 7.62 -7.40 9.87
N GLY A 198 7.91 -6.10 9.99
CA GLY A 198 9.28 -5.56 10.06
C GLY A 198 10.04 -5.67 8.74
N LEU A 199 9.35 -5.67 7.61
CA LEU A 199 9.93 -5.81 6.28
C LEU A 199 10.36 -4.45 5.73
N LYS A 200 11.42 -4.39 4.93
CA LYS A 200 11.96 -3.15 4.35
C LYS A 200 11.27 -2.83 3.04
N VAL A 201 10.82 -1.56 2.90
CA VAL A 201 10.16 -1.06 1.69
C VAL A 201 10.94 0.09 1.09
N LYS A 202 11.07 0.12 -0.26
CA LYS A 202 11.78 1.17 -0.99
C LYS A 202 10.97 1.64 -2.19
N ASP A 203 10.87 2.98 -2.37
CA ASP A 203 10.31 3.60 -3.57
C ASP A 203 11.33 3.60 -4.71
N ILE A 204 10.89 3.28 -5.92
CA ILE A 204 11.68 3.28 -7.15
C ILE A 204 11.06 4.28 -8.14
N PRO A 205 11.82 5.24 -8.65
CA PRO A 205 11.31 6.16 -9.66
C PRO A 205 10.79 5.40 -10.89
N ARG A 206 9.60 5.75 -11.37
CA ARG A 206 9.08 5.20 -12.62
C ARG A 206 8.35 6.25 -13.47
N ARG A 207 8.31 6.03 -14.78
CA ARG A 207 7.48 6.82 -15.68
C ARG A 207 6.01 6.47 -15.52
N ALA A 208 5.13 7.48 -15.58
CA ALA A 208 3.70 7.26 -15.74
C ALA A 208 3.38 7.10 -17.22
N ILE A 209 2.69 6.02 -17.58
CA ILE A 209 2.20 5.78 -18.93
C ILE A 209 0.71 6.07 -18.94
N TYR A 210 0.27 6.97 -19.83
CA TYR A 210 -1.14 7.31 -20.03
C TYR A 210 -1.49 6.99 -21.49
N LEU A 211 -2.32 5.98 -21.69
CA LEU A 211 -2.79 5.60 -23.02
C LEU A 211 -3.95 6.52 -23.42
N GLU A 212 -3.88 7.13 -24.60
CA GLU A 212 -4.94 7.98 -25.12
C GLU A 212 -6.22 7.17 -25.37
N GLY A 213 -7.35 7.68 -24.89
CA GLY A 213 -8.65 7.02 -25.03
C GLY A 213 -8.97 5.93 -24.00
N GLU A 214 -8.00 5.55 -23.14
CA GLU A 214 -8.21 4.56 -22.10
C GLU A 214 -8.55 5.21 -20.74
N ARG A 215 -9.31 4.46 -19.91
CA ARG A 215 -9.69 4.94 -18.57
C ARG A 215 -8.47 4.98 -17.66
N GLN A 216 -8.10 6.16 -17.22
CA GLN A 216 -6.96 6.36 -16.33
C GLN A 216 -7.20 5.92 -14.87
N SER A 217 -8.44 5.71 -14.45
CA SER A 217 -8.80 5.22 -13.13
C SER A 217 -10.30 4.93 -13.03
N GLN A 218 -10.67 3.82 -12.44
CA GLN A 218 -12.06 3.48 -12.07
C GLN A 218 -12.44 4.01 -10.67
N ILE A 219 -11.52 4.70 -9.99
CA ILE A 219 -11.67 5.11 -8.59
C ILE A 219 -12.47 6.42 -8.51
N LYS A 220 -13.66 6.38 -7.91
CA LYS A 220 -14.43 7.56 -7.52
C LYS A 220 -13.88 8.08 -6.18
N GLY A 221 -13.17 9.22 -6.19
CA GLY A 221 -12.31 9.66 -5.10
C GLY A 221 -12.96 9.67 -3.71
N PHE A 222 -14.18 10.21 -3.55
CA PHE A 222 -14.82 10.31 -2.23
C PHE A 222 -15.31 8.94 -1.72
N ASP A 223 -15.99 8.15 -2.56
CA ASP A 223 -16.46 6.80 -2.20
C ASP A 223 -15.30 5.87 -1.86
N TYR A 224 -14.19 6.06 -2.55
CA TYR A 224 -12.95 5.34 -2.28
C TYR A 224 -12.37 5.69 -0.92
N ALA A 225 -12.26 6.99 -0.60
CA ALA A 225 -11.77 7.45 0.69
C ALA A 225 -12.62 6.91 1.85
N LEU A 226 -13.96 6.91 1.72
CA LEU A 226 -14.86 6.35 2.73
C LEU A 226 -14.66 4.83 2.95
N LYS A 227 -14.32 4.08 1.89
CA LYS A 227 -14.06 2.63 2.00
C LYS A 227 -12.68 2.32 2.58
N VAL A 228 -11.67 3.12 2.24
CA VAL A 228 -10.28 2.85 2.59
C VAL A 228 -9.92 3.38 3.97
N THR A 229 -10.50 4.50 4.42
CA THR A 229 -10.20 5.09 5.73
C THR A 229 -10.47 4.13 6.90
N PRO A 230 -11.62 3.42 7.01
CA PRO A 230 -11.82 2.45 8.08
C PRO A 230 -10.81 1.30 8.06
N MET A 231 -10.42 0.85 6.86
CA MET A 231 -9.37 -0.17 6.68
C MET A 231 -8.03 0.34 7.23
N LEU A 232 -7.63 1.57 6.90
CA LEU A 232 -6.39 2.17 7.38
C LEU A 232 -6.39 2.38 8.89
N VAL A 233 -7.50 2.87 9.46
CA VAL A 233 -7.64 3.03 10.92
C VAL A 233 -7.51 1.69 11.63
N ARG A 234 -8.23 0.66 11.16
CA ARG A 234 -8.10 -0.70 11.71
C ARG A 234 -6.69 -1.24 11.54
N GLY A 235 -6.09 -1.03 10.37
CA GLY A 235 -4.73 -1.44 10.06
C GLY A 235 -3.69 -0.77 10.96
N PHE A 236 -3.83 0.53 11.24
CA PHE A 236 -3.01 1.29 12.17
C PHE A 236 -3.00 0.67 13.57
N PHE A 237 -4.17 0.46 14.18
CA PHE A 237 -4.26 -0.13 15.52
C PHE A 237 -3.78 -1.58 15.55
N TRP A 238 -4.08 -2.36 14.50
CA TRP A 238 -3.58 -3.72 14.38
C TRP A 238 -2.05 -3.76 14.30
N ARG A 239 -1.44 -2.88 13.49
CA ARG A 239 0.02 -2.77 13.38
C ARG A 239 0.66 -2.38 14.71
N LEU A 240 0.13 -1.34 15.38
CA LEU A 240 0.63 -0.91 16.68
C LEU A 240 0.61 -2.05 17.70
N PHE A 241 -0.52 -2.77 17.77
CA PHE A 241 -0.66 -3.89 18.68
C PHE A 241 0.28 -5.05 18.31
N SER A 242 0.28 -5.46 17.05
CA SER A 242 1.05 -6.63 16.59
C SER A 242 2.55 -6.40 16.62
N LYS A 243 3.03 -5.24 16.16
CA LYS A 243 4.45 -4.92 16.10
C LYS A 243 4.98 -4.54 17.49
N TYR A 244 4.39 -3.51 18.11
CA TYR A 244 4.98 -2.86 19.29
C TYR A 244 4.52 -3.38 20.64
N LEU A 245 3.48 -4.21 20.70
CA LEU A 245 3.09 -4.86 21.96
C LEU A 245 3.40 -6.36 21.96
N VAL A 246 3.02 -7.08 20.88
CA VAL A 246 3.12 -8.55 20.86
C VAL A 246 4.51 -9.02 20.45
N ARG A 247 5.13 -8.38 19.43
CA ARG A 247 6.43 -8.80 18.92
C ARG A 247 7.58 -8.21 19.72
N ASP A 248 7.63 -6.88 19.86
CA ASP A 248 8.83 -6.17 20.33
C ASP A 248 8.69 -5.57 21.73
N PHE A 249 7.47 -5.53 22.31
CA PHE A 249 7.16 -4.86 23.58
C PHE A 249 7.82 -3.47 23.71
N HIS A 250 7.58 -2.63 22.72
CA HIS A 250 8.22 -1.34 22.58
C HIS A 250 7.45 -0.22 23.32
N PRO A 251 8.13 0.73 24.02
CA PRO A 251 7.49 1.84 24.73
C PRO A 251 6.58 2.72 23.88
N LEU A 252 6.82 2.75 22.57
CA LEU A 252 6.01 3.48 21.58
C LEU A 252 4.53 3.16 21.66
N PHE A 253 4.16 1.90 21.91
CA PHE A 253 2.75 1.50 22.07
C PHE A 253 2.08 2.29 23.21
N PHE A 254 2.74 2.41 24.34
CA PHE A 254 2.21 3.15 25.49
C PHE A 254 2.13 4.65 25.22
N PHE A 255 3.09 5.22 24.48
CA PHE A 255 3.01 6.63 24.08
C PHE A 255 1.80 6.91 23.20
N PHE A 256 1.48 6.03 22.23
CA PHE A 256 0.25 6.15 21.46
C PHE A 256 -1.00 6.03 22.36
N VAL A 257 -1.05 5.05 23.26
CA VAL A 257 -2.20 4.84 24.15
C VAL A 257 -2.43 6.06 25.05
N PHE A 258 -1.37 6.56 25.69
CA PHE A 258 -1.48 7.75 26.55
C PHE A 258 -1.82 9.01 25.74
N GLY A 259 -1.19 9.22 24.59
CA GLY A 259 -1.47 10.37 23.74
C GLY A 259 -2.90 10.38 23.23
N LEU A 260 -3.39 9.22 22.71
CA LEU A 260 -4.76 9.07 22.21
C LEU A 260 -5.83 9.11 23.32
N SER A 261 -5.44 8.93 24.60
CA SER A 261 -6.34 9.04 25.74
C SER A 261 -6.34 10.47 26.31
N LEU A 262 -5.17 11.04 26.56
CA LEU A 262 -5.03 12.34 27.23
C LEU A 262 -5.44 13.50 26.32
N MET A 263 -5.09 13.47 25.03
CA MET A 263 -5.40 14.58 24.13
C MET A 263 -6.92 14.79 23.98
N PRO A 264 -7.76 13.78 23.70
CA PRO A 264 -9.22 13.96 23.68
C PRO A 264 -9.80 14.32 25.07
N ALA A 265 -9.29 13.72 26.14
CA ALA A 265 -9.72 14.05 27.51
C ALA A 265 -9.45 15.53 27.84
N GLY A 266 -8.28 16.05 27.44
CA GLY A 266 -7.93 17.46 27.56
C GLY A 266 -8.84 18.37 26.73
N VAL A 267 -9.14 18.01 25.48
CA VAL A 267 -10.05 18.78 24.62
C VAL A 267 -11.48 18.79 25.19
N ILE A 268 -11.98 17.65 25.65
CA ILE A 268 -13.31 17.55 26.28
C ILE A 268 -13.37 18.40 27.55
N SER A 269 -12.34 18.28 28.42
CA SER A 269 -12.30 19.11 29.66
C SER A 269 -12.18 20.61 29.33
N GLY A 270 -11.42 20.98 28.31
CA GLY A 270 -11.34 22.38 27.83
C GLY A 270 -12.67 22.90 27.35
N GLY A 271 -13.41 22.13 26.55
CA GLY A 271 -14.78 22.45 26.14
C GLY A 271 -15.73 22.63 27.33
N TRP A 272 -15.60 21.75 28.34
CA TRP A 272 -16.36 21.88 29.58
C TRP A 272 -16.03 23.17 30.36
N LEU A 273 -14.75 23.53 30.47
CA LEU A 273 -14.34 24.77 31.14
C LEU A 273 -14.85 26.03 30.41
N ILE A 274 -14.84 26.03 29.08
CA ILE A 274 -15.41 27.11 28.27
C ILE A 274 -16.90 27.21 28.52
N TYR A 275 -17.64 26.09 28.56
CA TYR A 275 -19.07 26.08 28.90
C TYR A 275 -19.33 26.63 30.29
N LYS A 276 -18.57 26.21 31.34
CA LYS A 276 -18.68 26.74 32.71
C LYS A 276 -18.51 28.25 32.74
N GLN A 277 -17.56 28.80 31.99
CA GLN A 277 -17.33 30.24 31.94
C GLN A 277 -18.49 31.00 31.29
N ILE A 278 -19.06 30.46 30.19
CA ILE A 278 -20.22 31.08 29.50
C ILE A 278 -21.45 31.10 30.38
N VAL A 279 -21.71 30.05 31.13
CA VAL A 279 -22.90 29.94 32.03
C VAL A 279 -22.70 30.68 33.36
N GLY A 280 -21.55 31.29 33.60
CA GLY A 280 -21.27 32.06 34.81
C GLY A 280 -20.95 31.21 36.05
N MET A 281 -20.65 29.92 35.89
CA MET A 281 -20.24 29.05 37.01
C MET A 281 -18.80 29.31 37.50
N GLY A 282 -18.06 30.11 36.76
CA GLY A 282 -16.66 30.39 37.03
C GLY A 282 -15.72 29.20 36.77
N VAL A 283 -14.46 29.48 36.55
CA VAL A 283 -13.41 28.47 36.33
C VAL A 283 -12.26 28.78 37.27
N SER A 284 -11.83 27.76 38.04
CA SER A 284 -10.68 27.92 38.93
C SER A 284 -9.32 27.83 38.19
N GLY A 285 -8.31 28.48 38.76
CA GLY A 285 -6.95 28.42 38.23
C GLY A 285 -6.40 26.99 38.10
N PRO A 286 -6.52 26.14 39.13
CA PRO A 286 -6.09 24.73 39.08
C PRO A 286 -6.81 23.92 38.00
N GLU A 287 -8.11 24.12 37.76
CA GLU A 287 -8.84 23.44 36.69
C GLU A 287 -8.25 23.81 35.29
N SER A 288 -7.96 25.09 35.08
CA SER A 288 -7.38 25.57 33.81
C SER A 288 -5.97 25.01 33.57
N VAL A 289 -5.14 24.99 34.63
CA VAL A 289 -3.79 24.46 34.58
C VAL A 289 -3.82 22.95 34.28
N LEU A 290 -4.66 22.19 34.97
CA LEU A 290 -4.76 20.74 34.76
C LEU A 290 -5.24 20.42 33.32
N CYS A 291 -6.22 21.15 32.80
CA CYS A 291 -6.67 21.01 31.44
C CYS A 291 -5.54 21.28 30.43
N ALA A 292 -4.82 22.38 30.60
CA ALA A 292 -3.70 22.72 29.73
C ALA A 292 -2.57 21.66 29.77
N LEU A 293 -2.20 21.20 30.96
CA LEU A 293 -1.21 20.13 31.12
C LEU A 293 -1.67 18.83 30.46
N THR A 294 -2.93 18.46 30.59
CA THR A 294 -3.47 17.24 29.97
C THR A 294 -3.36 17.31 28.44
N ILE A 295 -3.69 18.46 27.82
CA ILE A 295 -3.55 18.66 26.37
C ILE A 295 -2.09 18.61 25.96
N ILE A 296 -1.21 19.35 26.67
CA ILE A 296 0.22 19.41 26.34
C ILE A 296 0.86 18.03 26.43
N MET A 297 0.61 17.30 27.52
CA MET A 297 1.13 15.93 27.68
C MET A 297 0.58 14.99 26.61
N GLY A 298 -0.72 15.07 26.28
CA GLY A 298 -1.32 14.27 25.22
C GLY A 298 -0.64 14.50 23.87
N ILE A 299 -0.44 15.76 23.48
CA ILE A 299 0.29 16.13 22.25
C ILE A 299 1.73 15.64 22.31
N GLN A 300 2.41 15.83 23.44
CA GLN A 300 3.81 15.42 23.60
C GLN A 300 3.99 13.90 23.46
N PHE A 301 3.11 13.11 24.05
CA PHE A 301 3.14 11.66 23.88
C PHE A 301 2.91 11.23 22.43
N LEU A 302 1.96 11.87 21.71
CA LEU A 302 1.72 11.60 20.29
C LEU A 302 2.95 11.95 19.44
N LEU A 303 3.59 13.08 19.69
CA LEU A 303 4.80 13.49 18.95
C LEU A 303 5.96 12.51 19.19
N PHE A 304 6.17 12.08 20.43
CA PHE A 304 7.19 11.06 20.73
C PHE A 304 6.86 9.71 20.07
N ALA A 305 5.59 9.30 20.13
CA ALA A 305 5.16 8.08 19.47
C ALA A 305 5.44 8.12 17.96
N MET A 306 5.10 9.24 17.30
CA MET A 306 5.38 9.42 15.87
C MET A 306 6.89 9.44 15.59
N LEU A 307 7.69 10.11 16.41
CA LEU A 307 9.15 10.17 16.25
C LEU A 307 9.77 8.77 16.31
N TYR A 308 9.40 7.98 17.30
CA TYR A 308 9.90 6.61 17.43
C TYR A 308 9.40 5.70 16.30
N ASP A 309 8.12 5.86 15.87
CA ASP A 309 7.59 5.09 14.73
C ASP A 309 8.34 5.40 13.43
N MET A 310 8.79 6.65 13.25
CA MET A 310 9.63 7.04 12.11
C MET A 310 11.03 6.43 12.17
N GLN A 311 11.64 6.38 13.35
CA GLN A 311 12.97 5.78 13.54
C GLN A 311 12.98 4.27 13.31
N GLU A 312 11.94 3.58 13.78
CA GLU A 312 11.78 2.13 13.62
C GLU A 312 11.44 1.68 12.17
N SER A 313 11.10 2.61 11.29
CA SER A 313 10.74 2.32 9.89
C SER A 313 11.84 2.70 8.89
N GLU A 314 13.01 3.11 9.37
CA GLU A 314 14.22 3.34 8.58
C GLU A 314 15.08 2.06 8.48
#